data_d15acd0ab98619124bc61ec13e978607
#
_entry.id   d15acd0ab98619124bc61ec13e978607
#
_cell.length_a   1.000
_cell.length_b   1.000
_cell.length_c   1.000
_cell.angle_alpha   90.00
_cell.angle_beta   90.00
_cell.angle_gamma   90.00
#
_symmetry.space_group_name_H-M   'P 1'
#
loop_
_entity.id
_entity.type
_entity.pdbx_description
1 polymer ?
#
loop_
_entity_poly.entity_id
_entity_poly.type
_entity_poly.pdbx_seq_one_letter_code
_entity_poly.pdbx_strand_id
1 'polypeptide(L)'
;MNNTPQKIEELDVRVWVPIKRHENLLRMFKELPVNESFIFINDHDPLPLYYEFRSIHGDVVGWEYLQRGGRDWKVKVTRTEHSVGREFTDISTLMDLRKIKIEDWKHVVFHRYGMMKEGDTMEVIAEQNPDEIQTIFKDKFGEQHKWNYKKEIPGEYVIHITKKMEGEELEDEFMMVQEFDVLPYHPAARHEIVF
;
A
#
# COMPACT_ATOMS: atom_id res chain seq x y z
N MET A 1 -34.41 13.86 -25.24
CA MET A 1 -33.28 13.60 -24.31
C MET A 1 -32.03 13.60 -25.17
N ASN A 2 -31.27 14.71 -25.13
CA ASN A 2 -30.04 14.85 -25.95
C ASN A 2 -28.95 14.00 -25.32
N ASN A 3 -28.72 12.82 -25.88
CA ASN A 3 -27.58 11.99 -25.54
C ASN A 3 -26.37 12.45 -26.39
N THR A 4 -25.78 13.58 -26.02
CA THR A 4 -24.48 13.98 -26.56
C THR A 4 -23.49 12.92 -26.08
N PRO A 5 -22.73 12.25 -26.96
CA PRO A 5 -21.72 11.29 -26.53
C PRO A 5 -20.70 12.03 -25.66
N GLN A 6 -20.63 11.66 -24.39
CA GLN A 6 -19.69 12.25 -23.45
C GLN A 6 -18.27 11.95 -23.95
N LYS A 7 -17.51 12.99 -24.23
CA LYS A 7 -16.13 12.85 -24.70
C LYS A 7 -15.30 12.23 -23.56
N ILE A 8 -14.95 10.96 -23.69
CA ILE A 8 -14.08 10.29 -22.73
C ILE A 8 -12.71 10.96 -22.79
N GLU A 9 -12.22 11.43 -21.64
CA GLU A 9 -10.90 12.02 -21.53
C GLU A 9 -9.82 10.95 -21.72
N GLU A 10 -8.86 11.21 -22.61
CA GLU A 10 -7.70 10.34 -22.85
C GLU A 10 -6.42 11.04 -22.36
N LEU A 11 -5.69 10.38 -21.47
CA LEU A 11 -4.55 10.92 -20.75
C LEU A 11 -3.29 10.12 -21.05
N ASP A 12 -2.26 10.76 -21.56
CA ASP A 12 -0.93 10.15 -21.65
C ASP A 12 -0.17 10.36 -20.34
N VAL A 13 -0.23 9.36 -19.45
CA VAL A 13 0.42 9.46 -18.13
C VAL A 13 1.93 9.19 -18.19
N ARG A 14 2.47 8.76 -19.32
CA ARG A 14 3.91 8.52 -19.50
C ARG A 14 4.73 9.80 -19.33
N VAL A 15 4.12 10.96 -19.61
CA VAL A 15 4.75 12.28 -19.43
C VAL A 15 4.78 12.74 -17.97
N TRP A 16 4.06 12.05 -17.09
CA TRP A 16 4.03 12.38 -15.67
C TRP A 16 5.17 11.67 -14.90
N VAL A 17 5.64 12.32 -13.84
CA VAL A 17 6.57 11.69 -12.91
C VAL A 17 5.93 10.39 -12.35
N PRO A 18 6.61 9.23 -12.36
CA PRO A 18 6.02 7.94 -12.01
C PRO A 18 5.25 7.93 -10.68
N ILE A 19 5.83 8.51 -9.63
CA ILE A 19 5.18 8.58 -8.30
C ILE A 19 3.85 9.37 -8.35
N LYS A 20 3.72 10.35 -9.26
CA LYS A 20 2.51 11.16 -9.43
C LYS A 20 1.43 10.48 -10.27
N ARG A 21 1.80 9.47 -11.08
CA ARG A 21 0.82 8.75 -11.92
C ARG A 21 -0.25 8.10 -11.06
N HIS A 22 0.14 7.32 -10.07
CA HIS A 22 -0.78 6.63 -9.15
C HIS A 22 -1.65 7.62 -8.36
N GLU A 23 -1.02 8.61 -7.72
CA GLU A 23 -1.72 9.63 -6.94
C GLU A 23 -2.81 10.36 -7.76
N ASN A 24 -2.45 10.79 -8.97
CA ASN A 24 -3.38 11.51 -9.83
C ASN A 24 -4.51 10.61 -10.36
N LEU A 25 -4.19 9.40 -10.80
CA LEU A 25 -5.21 8.47 -11.32
C LEU A 25 -6.17 8.02 -10.22
N LEU A 26 -5.70 7.75 -9.01
CA LEU A 26 -6.54 7.43 -7.85
C LEU A 26 -7.46 8.60 -7.47
N ARG A 27 -6.93 9.83 -7.48
CA ARG A 27 -7.73 11.03 -7.24
C ARG A 27 -8.79 11.24 -8.31
N MET A 28 -8.43 11.09 -9.59
CA MET A 28 -9.38 11.20 -10.71
C MET A 28 -10.51 10.18 -10.58
N PHE A 29 -10.21 8.95 -10.21
CA PHE A 29 -11.25 7.94 -9.99
C PHE A 29 -12.15 8.31 -8.81
N LYS A 30 -11.60 8.86 -7.74
CA LYS A 30 -12.38 9.31 -6.58
C LYS A 30 -13.41 10.39 -6.96
N GLU A 31 -13.04 11.27 -7.89
CA GLU A 31 -13.88 12.38 -8.39
C GLU A 31 -14.79 11.97 -9.55
N LEU A 32 -14.56 10.79 -10.17
CA LEU A 32 -15.29 10.32 -11.34
C LEU A 32 -16.75 10.00 -11.00
N PRO A 33 -17.75 10.57 -11.69
CA PRO A 33 -19.14 10.20 -11.51
C PRO A 33 -19.43 8.74 -11.87
N VAL A 34 -20.48 8.18 -11.29
CA VAL A 34 -20.94 6.82 -11.61
C VAL A 34 -21.32 6.72 -13.09
N ASN A 35 -20.94 5.63 -13.73
CA ASN A 35 -21.06 5.34 -15.18
C ASN A 35 -20.20 6.22 -16.08
N GLU A 36 -19.32 7.05 -15.53
CA GLU A 36 -18.33 7.77 -16.31
C GLU A 36 -17.00 7.01 -16.40
N SER A 37 -16.17 7.41 -17.37
CA SER A 37 -14.90 6.74 -17.65
C SER A 37 -13.85 7.77 -18.05
N PHE A 38 -12.59 7.43 -17.80
CA PHE A 38 -11.44 8.04 -18.45
C PHE A 38 -10.55 6.95 -19.09
N ILE A 39 -9.70 7.33 -20.03
CA ILE A 39 -8.71 6.45 -20.64
C ILE A 39 -7.34 6.98 -20.30
N PHE A 40 -6.40 6.09 -19.95
CA PHE A 40 -5.01 6.47 -19.81
C PHE A 40 -4.08 5.56 -20.59
N ILE A 41 -2.91 6.12 -20.99
CA ILE A 41 -1.84 5.42 -21.70
C ILE A 41 -0.63 5.35 -20.78
N ASN A 42 -0.12 4.14 -20.53
CA ASN A 42 1.06 3.87 -19.71
C ASN A 42 2.14 3.17 -20.54
N ASP A 43 3.39 3.18 -20.05
CA ASP A 43 4.56 2.58 -20.70
C ASP A 43 4.82 1.11 -20.32
N HIS A 44 4.07 0.58 -19.36
CA HIS A 44 4.12 -0.81 -18.90
C HIS A 44 2.74 -1.27 -18.44
N ASP A 45 2.58 -2.58 -18.14
CA ASP A 45 1.32 -3.12 -17.66
C ASP A 45 0.91 -2.49 -16.32
N PRO A 46 -0.24 -1.78 -16.26
CA PRO A 46 -0.71 -1.14 -15.04
C PRO A 46 -1.49 -2.09 -14.10
N LEU A 47 -1.23 -3.39 -14.16
CA LEU A 47 -1.89 -4.40 -13.31
C LEU A 47 -1.79 -4.09 -11.80
N PRO A 48 -0.64 -3.64 -11.25
CA PRO A 48 -0.56 -3.25 -9.84
C PRO A 48 -1.51 -2.11 -9.47
N LEU A 49 -1.68 -1.14 -10.37
CA LEU A 49 -2.61 -0.03 -10.18
C LEU A 49 -4.07 -0.51 -10.18
N TYR A 50 -4.43 -1.47 -11.04
CA TYR A 50 -5.75 -2.10 -11.03
C TYR A 50 -6.08 -2.70 -9.66
N TYR A 51 -5.16 -3.46 -9.07
CA TYR A 51 -5.36 -4.06 -7.77
C TYR A 51 -5.45 -3.01 -6.65
N GLU A 52 -4.68 -1.93 -6.73
CA GLU A 52 -4.77 -0.81 -5.80
C GLU A 52 -6.15 -0.13 -5.88
N PHE A 53 -6.65 0.15 -7.08
CA PHE A 53 -8.01 0.68 -7.27
C PHE A 53 -9.08 -0.23 -6.62
N ARG A 54 -9.01 -1.53 -6.88
CA ARG A 54 -9.96 -2.49 -6.31
C ARG A 54 -9.84 -2.62 -4.79
N SER A 55 -8.64 -2.55 -4.25
CA SER A 55 -8.41 -2.61 -2.80
C SER A 55 -9.05 -1.41 -2.09
N ILE A 56 -8.93 -0.22 -2.69
CA ILE A 56 -9.46 1.03 -2.10
C ILE A 56 -10.96 1.16 -2.32
N HIS A 57 -11.44 0.90 -3.54
CA HIS A 57 -12.81 1.22 -3.96
C HIS A 57 -13.75 0.01 -4.03
N GLY A 58 -13.22 -1.22 -3.99
CA GLY A 58 -14.00 -2.45 -4.15
C GLY A 58 -14.29 -2.79 -5.61
N ASP A 59 -15.36 -3.57 -5.82
CA ASP A 59 -15.71 -4.12 -7.14
C ASP A 59 -16.41 -3.11 -8.09
N VAL A 60 -16.37 -1.83 -7.74
CA VAL A 60 -16.96 -0.74 -8.54
C VAL A 60 -16.03 -0.20 -9.63
N VAL A 61 -14.87 -0.81 -9.80
CA VAL A 61 -13.86 -0.43 -10.79
C VAL A 61 -14.00 -1.29 -12.04
N GLY A 62 -14.56 -0.71 -13.10
CA GLY A 62 -14.50 -1.28 -14.44
C GLY A 62 -13.12 -1.05 -15.05
N TRP A 63 -12.46 -2.10 -15.53
CA TRP A 63 -11.12 -2.04 -16.09
C TRP A 63 -11.04 -2.78 -17.41
N GLU A 64 -10.85 -2.05 -18.49
CA GLU A 64 -10.83 -2.57 -19.85
C GLU A 64 -9.52 -2.19 -20.54
N TYR A 65 -8.74 -3.21 -20.93
CA TYR A 65 -7.56 -2.98 -21.76
C TYR A 65 -7.99 -2.75 -23.21
N LEU A 66 -7.81 -1.52 -23.69
CA LEU A 66 -8.03 -1.15 -25.11
C LEU A 66 -6.81 -1.52 -25.97
N GLN A 67 -5.60 -1.50 -25.35
CA GLN A 67 -4.36 -1.91 -26.01
C GLN A 67 -3.43 -2.52 -24.96
N ARG A 68 -2.72 -3.58 -25.35
CA ARG A 68 -1.76 -4.29 -24.51
C ARG A 68 -0.44 -4.47 -25.23
N GLY A 69 0.66 -4.22 -24.52
CA GLY A 69 2.01 -4.58 -24.91
C GLY A 69 2.85 -3.44 -25.46
N GLY A 70 4.15 -3.69 -25.54
CA GLY A 70 5.13 -2.68 -25.93
C GLY A 70 5.23 -1.54 -24.93
N ARG A 71 5.23 -0.31 -25.43
CA ARG A 71 5.25 0.92 -24.63
C ARG A 71 3.88 1.62 -24.56
N ASP A 72 2.85 0.97 -25.11
CA ASP A 72 1.52 1.57 -25.23
C ASP A 72 0.47 0.64 -24.58
N TRP A 73 0.33 0.77 -23.27
CA TRP A 73 -0.75 0.12 -22.53
C TRP A 73 -1.88 1.12 -22.35
N LYS A 74 -2.97 0.92 -23.09
CA LYS A 74 -4.14 1.79 -23.02
C LYS A 74 -5.24 1.11 -22.24
N VAL A 75 -5.72 1.77 -21.20
CA VAL A 75 -6.75 1.25 -20.31
C VAL A 75 -7.88 2.26 -20.16
N LYS A 76 -9.11 1.76 -20.29
CA LYS A 76 -10.33 2.49 -19.93
C LYS A 76 -10.73 2.10 -18.52
N VAL A 77 -10.85 3.09 -17.65
CA VAL A 77 -11.31 2.94 -16.28
C VAL A 77 -12.71 3.52 -16.16
N THR A 78 -13.64 2.76 -15.62
CA THR A 78 -15.05 3.14 -15.46
C THR A 78 -15.43 3.02 -13.99
N ARG A 79 -16.15 4.00 -13.46
CA ARG A 79 -16.83 3.84 -12.16
C ARG A 79 -18.21 3.25 -12.40
N THR A 80 -18.46 2.00 -11.97
CA THR A 80 -19.73 1.32 -12.19
C THR A 80 -20.79 1.65 -11.13
N GLU A 81 -20.33 1.92 -9.89
CA GLU A 81 -21.19 2.23 -8.74
C GLU A 81 -20.48 3.18 -7.77
N HIS A 82 -21.17 3.59 -6.70
CA HIS A 82 -20.52 4.33 -5.62
C HIS A 82 -19.57 3.45 -4.83
N SER A 83 -18.35 3.94 -4.62
CA SER A 83 -17.36 3.23 -3.80
C SER A 83 -17.84 3.13 -2.36
N VAL A 84 -17.70 1.96 -1.75
CA VAL A 84 -17.74 1.81 -0.29
C VAL A 84 -16.37 2.27 0.21
N GLY A 85 -16.17 3.60 0.26
CA GLY A 85 -14.88 4.20 0.58
C GLY A 85 -14.42 3.84 1.99
N ARG A 86 -13.14 3.44 2.14
CA ARG A 86 -12.46 3.49 3.43
C ARG A 86 -11.85 4.87 3.58
N GLU A 87 -12.07 5.51 4.71
CA GLU A 87 -11.29 6.68 5.12
C GLU A 87 -10.05 6.16 5.83
N PHE A 88 -8.88 6.59 5.36
CA PHE A 88 -7.59 6.30 5.99
C PHE A 88 -7.08 7.59 6.64
N THR A 89 -6.66 7.51 7.91
CA THR A 89 -6.03 8.62 8.61
C THR A 89 -4.51 8.58 8.47
N ASP A 90 -3.91 7.39 8.68
CA ASP A 90 -2.45 7.22 8.74
C ASP A 90 -1.92 6.28 7.65
N ILE A 91 -2.80 5.86 6.73
CA ILE A 91 -2.50 4.91 5.65
C ILE A 91 -2.58 5.62 4.31
N SER A 92 -1.48 5.63 3.56
CA SER A 92 -1.45 6.24 2.23
C SER A 92 -2.11 5.39 1.16
N THR A 93 -2.14 4.07 1.34
CA THR A 93 -2.78 3.13 0.41
C THR A 93 -3.09 1.78 1.06
N LEU A 94 -3.99 1.02 0.44
CA LEU A 94 -4.41 -0.32 0.84
C LEU A 94 -4.15 -1.32 -0.28
N MET A 95 -3.61 -2.49 0.09
CA MET A 95 -3.46 -3.64 -0.81
C MET A 95 -4.13 -4.88 -0.20
N ASP A 96 -5.31 -5.24 -0.71
CA ASP A 96 -6.05 -6.44 -0.26
C ASP A 96 -5.62 -7.66 -1.10
N LEU A 97 -4.65 -8.41 -0.59
CA LEU A 97 -4.09 -9.59 -1.27
C LEU A 97 -5.06 -10.76 -1.35
N ARG A 98 -6.12 -10.80 -0.54
CA ARG A 98 -7.15 -11.85 -0.58
C ARG A 98 -7.88 -11.91 -1.92
N LYS A 99 -7.86 -10.80 -2.66
CA LYS A 99 -8.50 -10.65 -3.98
C LYS A 99 -7.50 -10.75 -5.14
N ILE A 100 -6.24 -11.06 -4.85
CA ILE A 100 -5.13 -11.10 -5.79
C ILE A 100 -4.61 -12.54 -5.86
N LYS A 101 -4.25 -13.01 -7.06
CA LYS A 101 -3.60 -14.29 -7.21
C LYS A 101 -2.25 -14.29 -6.50
N ILE A 102 -1.91 -15.39 -5.84
CA ILE A 102 -0.73 -15.49 -5.01
C ILE A 102 0.58 -15.24 -5.79
N GLU A 103 0.62 -15.64 -7.06
CA GLU A 103 1.75 -15.38 -7.95
C GLU A 103 1.98 -13.89 -8.25
N ASP A 104 0.93 -13.05 -8.11
CA ASP A 104 1.00 -11.60 -8.35
C ASP A 104 1.35 -10.81 -7.07
N TRP A 105 1.22 -11.39 -5.88
CA TRP A 105 1.40 -10.71 -4.59
C TRP A 105 2.70 -9.93 -4.51
N LYS A 106 3.80 -10.62 -4.81
CA LYS A 106 5.14 -10.02 -4.81
C LYS A 106 5.20 -8.82 -5.74
N HIS A 107 4.74 -8.98 -6.98
CA HIS A 107 4.79 -7.92 -7.98
C HIS A 107 4.00 -6.68 -7.53
N VAL A 108 2.76 -6.84 -7.08
CA VAL A 108 1.90 -5.69 -6.73
C VAL A 108 2.37 -4.97 -5.48
N VAL A 109 2.81 -5.71 -4.44
CA VAL A 109 3.28 -5.12 -3.18
C VAL A 109 4.59 -4.34 -3.40
N PHE A 110 5.56 -4.94 -4.10
CA PHE A 110 6.85 -4.27 -4.37
C PHE A 110 6.70 -3.08 -5.32
N HIS A 111 5.85 -3.19 -6.33
CA HIS A 111 5.58 -2.08 -7.23
C HIS A 111 4.99 -0.90 -6.45
N ARG A 112 3.97 -1.16 -5.63
CA ARG A 112 3.35 -0.09 -4.82
C ARG A 112 4.33 0.53 -3.83
N TYR A 113 5.12 -0.29 -3.13
CA TYR A 113 6.14 0.22 -2.22
C TYR A 113 7.16 1.14 -2.93
N GLY A 114 7.57 0.77 -4.16
CA GLY A 114 8.46 1.62 -4.97
C GLY A 114 7.87 3.00 -5.30
N MET A 115 6.53 3.12 -5.36
CA MET A 115 5.82 4.37 -5.64
C MET A 115 5.48 5.19 -4.39
N MET A 116 5.74 4.65 -3.18
CA MET A 116 5.49 5.36 -1.93
C MET A 116 6.56 6.43 -1.69
N LYS A 117 6.15 7.53 -1.08
CA LYS A 117 7.06 8.56 -0.54
C LYS A 117 7.62 8.07 0.80
N GLU A 118 8.72 8.65 1.22
CA GLU A 118 9.22 8.49 2.58
C GLU A 118 8.17 8.96 3.59
N GLY A 119 8.01 8.21 4.66
CA GLY A 119 6.97 8.40 5.67
C GLY A 119 5.61 7.78 5.34
N ASP A 120 5.37 7.40 4.06
CA ASP A 120 4.11 6.75 3.69
C ASP A 120 3.99 5.34 4.28
N THR A 121 2.78 4.98 4.68
CA THR A 121 2.44 3.64 5.16
C THR A 121 1.41 2.99 4.25
N MET A 122 1.69 1.76 3.83
CA MET A 122 0.77 0.89 3.10
C MET A 122 0.19 -0.15 4.05
N GLU A 123 -1.14 -0.32 4.05
CA GLU A 123 -1.79 -1.46 4.69
C GLU A 123 -1.90 -2.62 3.71
N VAL A 124 -1.45 -3.79 4.12
CA VAL A 124 -1.57 -5.04 3.37
C VAL A 124 -2.46 -5.99 4.15
N ILE A 125 -3.50 -6.53 3.50
CA ILE A 125 -4.41 -7.52 4.08
C ILE A 125 -4.22 -8.85 3.34
N ALA A 126 -4.01 -9.95 4.08
CA ALA A 126 -3.81 -11.28 3.51
C ALA A 126 -4.55 -12.35 4.33
N GLU A 127 -4.90 -13.49 3.71
CA GLU A 127 -5.44 -14.68 4.39
C GLU A 127 -4.33 -15.60 4.91
N GLN A 128 -3.16 -15.56 4.26
CA GLN A 128 -1.98 -16.32 4.64
C GLN A 128 -0.88 -15.38 5.09
N ASN A 129 0.01 -15.87 5.97
CA ASN A 129 1.16 -15.09 6.40
C ASN A 129 2.08 -14.80 5.20
N PRO A 130 2.35 -13.54 4.87
CA PRO A 130 3.20 -13.17 3.74
C PRO A 130 4.72 -13.20 4.10
N ASP A 131 5.17 -14.26 4.81
CA ASP A 131 6.57 -14.42 5.25
C ASP A 131 7.59 -14.34 4.12
N GLU A 132 7.26 -14.89 2.95
CA GLU A 132 8.14 -14.81 1.78
C GLU A 132 8.33 -13.35 1.34
N ILE A 133 7.25 -12.56 1.32
CA ILE A 133 7.30 -11.15 0.98
C ILE A 133 8.13 -10.39 2.02
N GLN A 134 7.92 -10.65 3.31
CA GLN A 134 8.68 -10.04 4.40
C GLN A 134 10.17 -10.31 4.27
N THR A 135 10.55 -11.57 4.00
CA THR A 135 11.94 -11.96 3.80
C THR A 135 12.58 -11.19 2.66
N ILE A 136 11.89 -11.10 1.51
CA ILE A 136 12.40 -10.38 0.34
C ILE A 136 12.47 -8.88 0.62
N PHE A 137 11.53 -8.30 1.39
CA PHE A 137 11.61 -6.89 1.80
C PHE A 137 12.86 -6.61 2.61
N LYS A 138 13.15 -7.48 3.61
CA LYS A 138 14.35 -7.37 4.43
C LYS A 138 15.64 -7.46 3.59
N ASP A 139 15.68 -8.42 2.67
CA ASP A 139 16.86 -8.61 1.80
C ASP A 139 17.08 -7.44 0.83
N LYS A 140 15.98 -6.86 0.31
CA LYS A 140 16.05 -5.83 -0.73
C LYS A 140 16.18 -4.41 -0.18
N PHE A 141 15.52 -4.12 0.93
CA PHE A 141 15.40 -2.75 1.47
C PHE A 141 16.08 -2.60 2.84
N GLY A 142 16.51 -3.71 3.48
CA GLY A 142 17.17 -3.67 4.78
C GLY A 142 16.36 -2.86 5.79
N GLU A 143 17.02 -1.88 6.40
CA GLU A 143 16.42 -1.02 7.41
C GLU A 143 15.60 0.17 6.84
N GLN A 144 15.45 0.26 5.52
CA GLN A 144 14.69 1.36 4.88
C GLN A 144 13.17 1.20 5.00
N HIS A 145 12.69 0.18 5.69
CA HIS A 145 11.27 -0.05 5.91
C HIS A 145 10.99 -0.49 7.34
N LYS A 146 9.75 -0.23 7.81
CA LYS A 146 9.18 -0.84 9.02
C LYS A 146 8.11 -1.82 8.58
N TRP A 147 8.18 -3.05 9.11
CA TRP A 147 7.18 -4.09 8.90
C TRP A 147 6.48 -4.36 10.22
N ASN A 148 5.20 -4.02 10.32
CA ASN A 148 4.47 -4.10 11.58
C ASN A 148 3.15 -4.86 11.41
N TYR A 149 3.03 -6.01 12.06
CA TYR A 149 1.77 -6.75 12.13
C TYR A 149 0.79 -6.00 13.04
N LYS A 150 -0.33 -5.55 12.47
CA LYS A 150 -1.48 -5.01 13.21
C LYS A 150 -2.45 -6.09 13.62
N LYS A 151 -2.50 -7.19 12.84
CA LYS A 151 -3.25 -8.40 13.15
C LYS A 151 -2.48 -9.59 12.59
N GLU A 152 -2.30 -10.62 13.41
CA GLU A 152 -1.58 -11.83 13.05
C GLU A 152 -2.34 -13.02 13.62
N ILE A 153 -3.38 -13.44 12.90
CA ILE A 153 -4.16 -14.63 13.21
C ILE A 153 -4.37 -15.45 11.95
N PRO A 154 -4.42 -16.80 12.05
CA PRO A 154 -4.68 -17.65 10.89
C PRO A 154 -5.95 -17.23 10.16
N GLY A 155 -5.83 -16.97 8.86
CA GLY A 155 -6.92 -16.52 8.01
C GLY A 155 -7.09 -14.99 7.92
N GLU A 156 -6.38 -14.22 8.75
CA GLU A 156 -6.44 -12.75 8.67
C GLU A 156 -5.14 -12.11 9.19
N TYR A 157 -4.34 -11.65 8.26
CA TYR A 157 -3.12 -10.89 8.50
C TYR A 157 -3.31 -9.46 8.02
N VAL A 158 -3.04 -8.50 8.89
CA VAL A 158 -3.03 -7.07 8.56
C VAL A 158 -1.65 -6.52 8.88
N ILE A 159 -0.97 -6.02 7.88
CA ILE A 159 0.40 -5.56 7.96
C ILE A 159 0.48 -4.10 7.55
N HIS A 160 1.17 -3.29 8.33
CA HIS A 160 1.61 -1.97 7.93
C HIS A 160 3.06 -2.00 7.48
N ILE A 161 3.29 -1.60 6.23
CA ILE A 161 4.63 -1.46 5.66
C ILE A 161 4.87 0.04 5.48
N THR A 162 5.77 0.59 6.28
CA THR A 162 6.13 2.02 6.22
C THR A 162 7.47 2.19 5.52
N LYS A 163 7.55 3.14 4.60
CA LYS A 163 8.81 3.55 4.00
C LYS A 163 9.48 4.59 4.90
N LYS A 164 10.59 4.22 5.54
CA LYS A 164 11.28 5.10 6.48
C LYS A 164 11.82 6.36 5.81
N MET A 165 11.91 7.44 6.56
CA MET A 165 12.62 8.64 6.14
C MET A 165 14.13 8.45 6.33
N GLU A 166 14.92 9.07 5.47
CA GLU A 166 16.38 9.08 5.63
C GLU A 166 16.74 9.74 6.99
N GLY A 167 17.37 9.00 7.91
CA GLY A 167 17.76 9.49 9.24
C GLY A 167 16.92 9.01 10.44
N GLU A 168 15.86 8.22 10.22
CA GLU A 168 15.04 7.62 11.30
C GLU A 168 15.72 6.47 12.06
N GLU A 169 16.93 6.07 11.65
CA GLU A 169 17.61 4.87 12.19
C GLU A 169 18.06 4.98 13.65
N LEU A 170 18.18 6.19 14.19
CA LEU A 170 18.77 6.40 15.53
C LEU A 170 17.74 6.40 16.68
N GLU A 171 16.44 6.57 16.40
CA GLU A 171 15.45 6.67 17.49
C GLU A 171 14.97 5.30 17.97
N ASP A 172 14.87 4.29 17.10
CA ASP A 172 14.39 2.94 17.50
C ASP A 172 15.43 2.19 18.34
N GLU A 173 16.74 2.41 18.10
CA GLU A 173 17.83 1.78 18.87
C GLU A 173 18.01 2.45 20.23
N PHE A 174 17.77 3.76 20.32
CA PHE A 174 17.89 4.50 21.57
C PHE A 174 16.72 4.24 22.54
N MET A 175 15.52 4.03 22.02
CA MET A 175 14.35 3.70 22.86
C MET A 175 14.44 2.28 23.44
N MET A 176 15.04 1.33 22.73
CA MET A 176 15.23 -0.04 23.24
C MET A 176 16.28 -0.09 24.37
N VAL A 177 17.29 0.78 24.36
CA VAL A 177 18.31 0.85 25.42
C VAL A 177 17.74 1.49 26.70
N GLN A 178 16.76 2.40 26.60
CA GLN A 178 16.15 3.03 27.80
C GLN A 178 15.14 2.13 28.53
N GLU A 179 14.52 1.17 27.86
CA GLU A 179 13.58 0.24 28.50
C GLU A 179 14.27 -0.85 29.32
N PHE A 180 15.54 -1.12 29.09
CA PHE A 180 16.31 -2.14 29.85
C PHE A 180 16.98 -1.63 31.11
N ASP A 181 17.06 -0.31 31.35
CA ASP A 181 17.76 0.27 32.49
C ASP A 181 16.88 0.57 33.71
N VAL A 182 15.60 0.17 33.67
CA VAL A 182 14.70 0.36 34.85
C VAL A 182 14.27 -0.99 35.42
N LEU A 183 15.24 -1.82 35.81
CA LEU A 183 14.97 -2.82 36.82
C LEU A 183 15.03 -2.14 38.20
N PRO A 184 13.97 -2.19 39.03
CA PRO A 184 14.02 -1.60 40.36
C PRO A 184 15.04 -2.37 41.19
N TYR A 185 16.06 -1.65 41.62
CA TYR A 185 17.03 -2.13 42.59
C TYR A 185 16.29 -2.43 43.91
N HIS A 186 16.09 -3.71 44.22
CA HIS A 186 15.66 -4.15 45.55
C HIS A 186 16.88 -4.19 46.47
N PRO A 187 16.97 -3.31 47.48
CA PRO A 187 17.99 -3.45 48.49
C PRO A 187 17.73 -4.75 49.26
N ALA A 188 18.71 -5.63 49.28
CA ALA A 188 18.68 -6.85 50.07
C ALA A 188 18.40 -6.52 51.53
N ALA A 189 17.39 -7.17 52.13
CA ALA A 189 17.08 -7.08 53.55
C ALA A 189 18.31 -7.57 54.32
N ARG A 190 18.86 -6.69 55.18
CA ARG A 190 19.86 -7.07 56.20
C ARG A 190 19.15 -7.95 57.21
N HIS A 191 19.52 -9.21 57.29
CA HIS A 191 19.24 -9.98 58.49
C HIS A 191 20.12 -9.49 59.62
N GLU A 192 19.52 -8.81 60.58
CA GLU A 192 20.14 -8.61 61.90
C GLU A 192 20.14 -9.95 62.62
N ILE A 193 21.34 -10.44 62.91
CA ILE A 193 21.54 -11.53 63.88
C ILE A 193 21.61 -10.85 65.25
N VAL A 194 20.62 -11.11 66.15
CA VAL A 194 20.65 -10.77 67.56
C VAL A 194 21.10 -11.99 68.28
N PHE A 195 22.11 -11.81 69.13
CA PHE A 195 22.58 -12.77 70.14
C PHE A 195 21.59 -12.92 71.26
#